data_8928d33a3fdf5ac1f3ea4e81b4f5394e
#
_entry.id   8928d33a3fdf5ac1f3ea4e81b4f5394e
#
_cell.length_a   1.000
_cell.length_b   1.000
_cell.length_c   1.000
_cell.angle_alpha   90.00
_cell.angle_beta   90.00
_cell.angle_gamma   90.00
#
_symmetry.space_group_name_H-M   'P 1'
#
loop_
_entity.id
_entity.type
_entity.pdbx_description
1 polymer ?
#
loop_
_entity_poly.entity_id
_entity_poly.type
_entity_poly.pdbx_seq_one_letter_code
_entity_poly.pdbx_strand_id
1 'polypeptide(L)'
;MKSLIPIDKLQIKNRIKLDSGEYIDSCEVAFKTYGTLNKKKTNAILVCHALSGDQFCSEINPLTKKRGWWNILIGPGKVIDTNIFFVICSNVLGGCMGSTGPSSINPQTKTNYGLKFPVITISDMVKVQEK
;
A
#
# COMPACT_ATOMS: atom_id res chain seq x y z
N MET A 1 -12.52 -18.03 1.48
CA MET A 1 -13.46 -16.89 1.63
C MET A 1 -12.76 -15.63 1.13
N LYS A 2 -13.21 -15.01 0.04
CA LYS A 2 -12.76 -13.67 -0.36
C LYS A 2 -13.22 -12.71 0.73
N SER A 3 -12.33 -11.93 1.32
CA SER A 3 -12.68 -10.91 2.29
C SER A 3 -13.65 -9.93 1.61
N LEU A 4 -14.85 -9.80 2.15
CA LEU A 4 -15.90 -8.86 1.69
C LEU A 4 -15.57 -7.39 2.04
N ILE A 5 -14.36 -7.12 2.52
CA ILE A 5 -13.95 -5.79 2.92
C ILE A 5 -13.27 -5.14 1.72
N PRO A 6 -13.84 -4.06 1.16
CA PRO A 6 -13.21 -3.35 0.05
C PRO A 6 -11.89 -2.74 0.53
N ILE A 7 -10.80 -3.16 -0.07
CA ILE A 7 -9.47 -2.54 0.06
C ILE A 7 -9.29 -1.68 -1.18
N ASP A 8 -9.01 -0.39 -0.99
CA ASP A 8 -8.70 0.51 -2.09
C ASP A 8 -7.40 0.07 -2.76
N LYS A 9 -7.42 -0.02 -4.09
CA LYS A 9 -6.27 -0.45 -4.88
C LYS A 9 -6.08 0.43 -6.09
N LEU A 10 -4.83 0.76 -6.35
CA LEU A 10 -4.39 1.37 -7.59
C LEU A 10 -3.77 0.30 -8.50
N GLN A 11 -4.25 0.22 -9.74
CA GLN A 11 -3.67 -0.66 -10.75
C GLN A 11 -2.58 0.10 -11.50
N ILE A 12 -1.34 -0.36 -11.41
CA ILE A 12 -0.22 0.12 -12.21
C ILE A 12 -0.06 -0.83 -13.40
N LYS A 13 -0.39 -0.34 -14.60
CA LYS A 13 -0.40 -1.14 -15.85
C LYS A 13 0.97 -1.16 -16.53
N ASN A 14 1.85 -0.22 -16.18
CA ASN A 14 3.16 -0.12 -16.80
C ASN A 14 4.11 -1.17 -16.23
N ARG A 15 4.92 -1.75 -17.10
CA ARG A 15 6.00 -2.65 -16.72
C ARG A 15 7.01 -1.93 -15.84
N ILE A 16 7.39 -2.54 -14.73
CA ILE A 16 8.34 -1.98 -13.75
C ILE A 16 9.61 -2.82 -13.81
N LYS A 17 10.75 -2.15 -14.06
CA LYS A 17 12.07 -2.76 -13.96
C LYS A 17 12.53 -2.70 -12.51
N LEU A 18 12.90 -3.84 -11.97
CA LEU A 18 13.42 -4.00 -10.61
C LEU A 18 14.94 -3.83 -10.58
N ASP A 19 15.47 -3.55 -9.39
CA ASP A 19 16.92 -3.44 -9.17
C ASP A 19 17.65 -4.77 -9.44
N SER A 20 16.95 -5.91 -9.28
CA SER A 20 17.47 -7.24 -9.67
C SER A 20 17.66 -7.41 -11.17
N GLY A 21 17.15 -6.50 -12.01
CA GLY A 21 17.10 -6.64 -13.46
C GLY A 21 15.86 -7.36 -13.98
N GLU A 22 15.08 -7.98 -13.11
CA GLU A 22 13.79 -8.60 -13.43
C GLU A 22 12.70 -7.54 -13.66
N TYR A 23 11.52 -8.00 -14.06
CA TYR A 23 10.39 -7.13 -14.34
C TYR A 23 9.10 -7.63 -13.71
N ILE A 24 8.25 -6.68 -13.33
CA ILE A 24 6.84 -6.93 -13.04
C ILE A 24 6.03 -6.23 -14.13
N ASP A 25 5.22 -6.99 -14.89
CA ASP A 25 4.49 -6.44 -16.05
C ASP A 25 3.35 -5.53 -15.64
N SER A 26 2.74 -5.80 -14.50
CA SER A 26 1.74 -4.95 -13.87
C SER A 26 1.64 -5.28 -12.39
N CYS A 27 1.25 -4.31 -11.57
CA CYS A 27 1.00 -4.58 -10.15
C CYS A 27 -0.20 -3.79 -9.62
N GLU A 28 -0.78 -4.30 -8.56
CA GLU A 28 -1.74 -3.59 -7.73
C GLU A 28 -1.05 -3.06 -6.49
N VAL A 29 -1.39 -1.86 -6.07
CA VAL A 29 -0.97 -1.27 -4.81
C VAL A 29 -2.20 -1.03 -3.96
N ALA A 30 -2.32 -1.72 -2.86
CA ALA A 30 -3.35 -1.47 -1.86
C ALA A 30 -2.97 -0.25 -1.03
N PHE A 31 -3.94 0.59 -0.70
CA PHE A 31 -3.70 1.78 0.10
C PHE A 31 -4.90 2.13 0.98
N LYS A 32 -4.68 3.02 1.93
CA LYS A 32 -5.73 3.65 2.74
C LYS A 32 -5.44 5.13 2.84
N THR A 33 -6.51 5.93 2.79
CA THR A 33 -6.44 7.38 2.96
C THR A 33 -7.26 7.85 4.15
N TYR A 34 -6.85 8.97 4.72
CA TYR A 34 -7.52 9.62 5.85
C TYR A 34 -7.52 11.13 5.60
N GLY A 35 -8.64 11.79 5.92
CA GLY A 35 -8.83 13.21 5.64
C GLY A 35 -9.17 13.49 4.17
N THR A 36 -9.05 14.74 3.76
CA THR A 36 -9.44 15.20 2.42
C THR A 36 -8.32 15.95 1.73
N LEU A 37 -7.99 15.54 0.50
CA LEU A 37 -7.03 16.26 -0.35
C LEU A 37 -7.62 17.60 -0.79
N ASN A 38 -6.92 18.70 -0.53
CA ASN A 38 -7.37 20.02 -0.94
C ASN A 38 -7.22 20.23 -2.47
N LYS A 39 -7.93 21.21 -3.00
CA LYS A 39 -7.92 21.52 -4.45
C LYS A 39 -6.52 21.83 -5.00
N LYS A 40 -5.65 22.42 -4.17
CA LYS A 40 -4.26 22.76 -4.54
C LYS A 40 -3.30 21.58 -4.39
N LYS A 41 -3.75 20.44 -3.82
CA LYS A 41 -2.94 19.24 -3.56
C LYS A 41 -1.69 19.53 -2.71
N THR A 42 -1.80 20.43 -1.74
CA THR A 42 -0.66 20.89 -0.91
C THR A 42 -0.67 20.36 0.51
N ASN A 43 -1.66 19.53 0.88
CA ASN A 43 -1.85 19.01 2.22
C ASN A 43 -1.67 17.49 2.32
N ALA A 44 -1.01 16.87 1.36
CA ALA A 44 -0.79 15.43 1.36
C ALA A 44 0.41 15.04 2.23
N ILE A 45 0.26 13.97 3.01
CA ILE A 45 1.32 13.32 3.79
C ILE A 45 1.35 11.85 3.41
N LEU A 46 2.50 11.37 2.88
CA LEU A 46 2.74 9.96 2.65
C LEU A 46 3.29 9.34 3.93
N VAL A 47 2.64 8.28 4.40
CA VAL A 47 3.08 7.49 5.55
C VAL A 47 3.58 6.14 5.06
N CYS A 48 4.83 5.82 5.38
CA CYS A 48 5.45 4.55 5.03
C CYS A 48 5.44 3.61 6.24
N HIS A 49 4.87 2.42 6.08
CA HIS A 49 4.85 1.43 7.15
C HIS A 49 6.15 0.62 7.24
N ALA A 50 6.43 0.05 8.42
CA ALA A 50 7.53 -0.88 8.61
C ALA A 50 7.29 -2.20 7.86
N LEU A 51 8.34 -3.04 7.70
CA LEU A 51 8.28 -4.30 6.97
C LEU A 51 7.09 -5.21 7.37
N SER A 52 6.76 -5.25 8.65
CA SER A 52 5.65 -6.04 9.20
C SER A 52 4.34 -5.27 9.32
N GLY A 53 4.28 -4.02 8.80
CA GLY A 53 3.09 -3.18 8.85
C GLY A 53 2.18 -3.35 7.65
N ASP A 54 1.18 -2.49 7.59
CA ASP A 54 0.21 -2.42 6.50
C ASP A 54 -0.30 -0.97 6.31
N GLN A 55 -1.18 -0.78 5.34
CA GLN A 55 -1.77 0.53 5.01
C GLN A 55 -2.73 1.08 6.08
N PHE A 56 -3.12 0.29 7.08
CA PHE A 56 -4.07 0.72 8.12
C PHE A 56 -3.33 1.40 9.29
N CYS A 57 -2.74 2.56 9.03
CA CYS A 57 -1.97 3.29 10.03
C CYS A 57 -2.84 4.00 11.08
N SER A 58 -4.12 4.26 10.80
CA SER A 58 -5.07 4.89 11.72
C SER A 58 -6.41 4.17 11.72
N GLU A 59 -7.36 4.62 12.57
CA GLU A 59 -8.69 4.05 12.72
C GLU A 59 -8.67 2.56 13.12
N ILE A 60 -9.75 1.84 12.85
CA ILE A 60 -9.84 0.39 13.09
C ILE A 60 -9.50 -0.33 11.78
N ASN A 61 -8.49 -1.19 11.82
CA ASN A 61 -8.19 -2.07 10.71
C ASN A 61 -9.38 -3.01 10.47
N PRO A 62 -10.01 -2.97 9.31
CA PRO A 62 -11.24 -3.70 9.05
C PRO A 62 -11.04 -5.23 9.03
N LEU A 63 -9.81 -5.70 8.82
CA LEU A 63 -9.47 -7.11 8.76
C LEU A 63 -9.18 -7.68 10.15
N THR A 64 -8.30 -7.00 10.90
CA THR A 64 -7.84 -7.50 12.22
C THR A 64 -8.70 -7.02 13.38
N LYS A 65 -9.57 -6.02 13.15
CA LYS A 65 -10.38 -5.33 14.17
C LYS A 65 -9.56 -4.62 15.26
N LYS A 66 -8.26 -4.48 15.04
CA LYS A 66 -7.35 -3.74 15.92
C LYS A 66 -7.23 -2.29 15.47
N ARG A 67 -6.81 -1.42 16.36
CA ARG A 67 -6.48 -0.03 16.03
C ARG A 67 -5.26 0.03 15.12
N GLY A 68 -5.25 0.97 14.17
CA GLY A 68 -4.12 1.24 13.31
C GLY A 68 -2.86 1.54 14.14
N TRP A 69 -1.71 1.15 13.61
CA TRP A 69 -0.44 1.16 14.34
C TRP A 69 0.07 2.57 14.71
N TRP A 70 -0.40 3.63 14.04
CA TRP A 70 -0.20 5.04 14.41
C TRP A 70 -1.50 5.77 14.77
N ASN A 71 -2.51 5.04 15.18
CA ASN A 71 -3.78 5.63 15.58
C ASN A 71 -3.65 6.69 16.70
N ILE A 72 -2.59 6.62 17.51
CA ILE A 72 -2.31 7.65 18.53
C ILE A 72 -1.90 8.99 17.91
N LEU A 73 -1.24 8.99 16.74
CA LEU A 73 -0.69 10.19 16.11
C LEU A 73 -1.57 10.74 14.97
N ILE A 74 -2.30 9.87 14.28
CA ILE A 74 -3.07 10.22 13.08
C ILE A 74 -4.57 10.18 13.40
N GLY A 75 -5.28 11.24 13.07
CA GLY A 75 -6.72 11.33 13.23
C GLY A 75 -7.20 12.76 13.49
N PRO A 76 -8.52 13.00 13.58
CA PRO A 76 -9.06 14.32 13.86
C PRO A 76 -8.53 14.90 15.18
N GLY A 77 -7.96 16.11 15.13
CA GLY A 77 -7.41 16.81 16.30
C GLY A 77 -6.15 16.20 16.90
N LYS A 78 -5.50 15.25 16.23
CA LYS A 78 -4.23 14.63 16.65
C LYS A 78 -3.04 15.36 16.05
N VAL A 79 -1.82 14.87 16.34
CA VAL A 79 -0.56 15.49 15.87
C VAL A 79 -0.55 15.61 14.34
N ILE A 80 -0.96 14.54 13.64
CA ILE A 80 -1.25 14.57 12.21
C ILE A 80 -2.77 14.66 12.08
N ASP A 81 -3.27 15.90 12.07
CA ASP A 81 -4.70 16.19 12.09
C ASP A 81 -5.33 15.96 10.72
N THR A 82 -6.18 14.96 10.61
CA THR A 82 -6.87 14.61 9.38
C THR A 82 -8.00 15.58 8.99
N ASN A 83 -8.33 16.57 9.84
CA ASN A 83 -9.15 17.72 9.43
C ASN A 83 -8.37 18.68 8.53
N ILE A 84 -7.03 18.68 8.62
CA ILE A 84 -6.12 19.58 7.89
C ILE A 84 -5.40 18.82 6.78
N PHE A 85 -4.85 17.65 7.10
CA PHE A 85 -4.00 16.87 6.21
C PHE A 85 -4.78 15.73 5.54
N PHE A 86 -4.41 15.47 4.30
CA PHE A 86 -4.74 14.24 3.59
C PHE A 86 -3.61 13.25 3.77
N VAL A 87 -3.84 12.23 4.56
CA VAL A 87 -2.83 11.18 4.82
C VAL A 87 -3.08 10.00 3.89
N ILE A 88 -2.04 9.52 3.24
CA ILE A 88 -2.06 8.30 2.43
C ILE A 88 -1.01 7.32 2.96
N CYS A 89 -1.39 6.08 3.11
CA CYS A 89 -0.50 4.97 3.44
C CYS A 89 -0.74 3.84 2.46
N SER A 90 0.29 3.45 1.71
CA SER A 90 0.23 2.33 0.77
C SER A 90 0.84 1.08 1.38
N ASN A 91 0.29 -0.09 1.07
CA ASN A 91 0.96 -1.36 1.32
C ASN A 91 2.06 -1.55 0.26
N VAL A 92 3.26 -1.83 0.71
CA VAL A 92 4.43 -1.93 -0.18
C VAL A 92 4.30 -3.07 -1.19
N LEU A 93 4.97 -2.93 -2.34
CA LEU A 93 5.15 -4.03 -3.29
C LEU A 93 5.83 -5.21 -2.57
N GLY A 94 5.35 -6.41 -2.79
CA GLY A 94 5.81 -7.62 -2.07
C GLY A 94 5.10 -7.84 -0.73
N GLY A 95 4.27 -6.90 -0.29
CA GLY A 95 3.48 -7.01 0.94
C GLY A 95 2.34 -8.02 0.85
N CYS A 96 1.73 -8.33 2.00
CA CYS A 96 0.68 -9.35 2.11
C CYS A 96 -0.73 -8.78 2.36
N MET A 97 -0.87 -7.45 2.39
CA MET A 97 -2.15 -6.79 2.73
C MET A 97 -2.85 -6.15 1.52
N GLY A 98 -2.72 -6.79 0.36
CA GLY A 98 -3.49 -6.46 -0.84
C GLY A 98 -2.66 -5.94 -2.01
N SER A 99 -1.44 -5.46 -1.82
CA SER A 99 -0.51 -5.16 -2.91
C SER A 99 0.00 -6.44 -3.56
N THR A 100 0.47 -6.33 -4.80
CA THR A 100 1.08 -7.45 -5.52
C THR A 100 2.28 -7.98 -4.73
N GLY A 101 2.27 -9.27 -4.47
CA GLY A 101 3.28 -9.98 -3.69
C GLY A 101 3.28 -11.48 -3.98
N PRO A 102 4.00 -12.29 -3.20
CA PRO A 102 4.12 -13.73 -3.41
C PRO A 102 2.79 -14.50 -3.50
N SER A 103 1.75 -14.04 -2.79
CA SER A 103 0.41 -14.64 -2.84
C SER A 103 -0.43 -14.23 -4.05
N SER A 104 0.04 -13.26 -4.84
CA SER A 104 -0.67 -12.79 -6.02
C SER A 104 -0.55 -13.78 -7.19
N ILE A 105 -1.56 -13.76 -8.07
CA ILE A 105 -1.52 -14.54 -9.31
C ILE A 105 -0.52 -13.92 -10.29
N ASN A 106 0.43 -14.70 -10.72
CA ASN A 106 1.31 -14.33 -11.83
C ASN A 106 0.51 -14.32 -13.14
N PRO A 107 0.44 -13.19 -13.86
CA PRO A 107 -0.36 -13.09 -15.09
C PRO A 107 0.12 -14.00 -16.21
N GLN A 108 1.39 -14.42 -16.21
CA GLN A 108 1.96 -15.30 -17.22
C GLN A 108 1.64 -16.77 -16.96
N THR A 109 1.82 -17.24 -15.72
CA THR A 109 1.64 -18.65 -15.35
C THR A 109 0.23 -19.00 -14.88
N LYS A 110 -0.59 -17.99 -14.55
CA LYS A 110 -1.94 -18.13 -13.97
C LYS A 110 -1.97 -18.84 -12.61
N THR A 111 -0.83 -18.95 -11.96
CA THR A 111 -0.65 -19.50 -10.61
C THR A 111 -0.07 -18.46 -9.69
N ASN A 112 -0.08 -18.68 -8.38
CA ASN A 112 0.55 -17.77 -7.44
C ASN A 112 2.05 -17.67 -7.72
N TYR A 113 2.62 -16.48 -7.51
CA TYR A 113 4.07 -16.30 -7.61
C TYR A 113 4.84 -17.23 -6.67
N GLY A 114 4.41 -17.30 -5.41
CA GLY A 114 5.10 -18.08 -4.38
C GLY A 114 6.59 -17.70 -4.28
N LEU A 115 7.45 -18.70 -4.26
CA LEU A 115 8.91 -18.51 -4.21
C LEU A 115 9.51 -17.94 -5.52
N LYS A 116 8.73 -17.86 -6.58
CA LYS A 116 9.14 -17.23 -7.85
C LYS A 116 8.84 -15.73 -7.89
N PHE A 117 8.33 -15.16 -6.80
CA PHE A 117 8.19 -13.71 -6.72
C PHE A 117 9.58 -13.09 -6.74
N PRO A 118 9.81 -12.05 -7.59
CA PRO A 118 11.14 -11.47 -7.72
C PRO A 118 11.61 -10.83 -6.41
N VAL A 119 12.91 -10.72 -6.24
CA VAL A 119 13.52 -10.01 -5.11
C VAL A 119 13.21 -8.52 -5.23
N ILE A 120 12.61 -7.95 -4.20
CA ILE A 120 12.19 -6.55 -4.13
C ILE A 120 13.11 -5.80 -3.17
N THR A 121 13.64 -4.67 -3.62
CA THR A 121 14.41 -3.72 -2.80
C THR A 121 13.51 -2.59 -2.28
N ILE A 122 14.02 -1.83 -1.31
CA ILE A 122 13.35 -0.58 -0.87
C ILE A 122 13.23 0.41 -2.03
N SER A 123 14.26 0.50 -2.89
CA SER A 123 14.21 1.33 -4.11
C SER A 123 13.04 0.91 -5.03
N ASP A 124 12.80 -0.38 -5.21
CA ASP A 124 11.67 -0.87 -6.00
C ASP A 124 10.31 -0.52 -5.39
N MET A 125 10.19 -0.57 -4.06
CA MET A 125 8.99 -0.12 -3.35
C MET A 125 8.74 1.37 -3.60
N VAL A 126 9.77 2.21 -3.51
CA VAL A 126 9.69 3.65 -3.79
C VAL A 126 9.28 3.92 -5.24
N LYS A 127 9.90 3.26 -6.23
CA LYS A 127 9.52 3.38 -7.65
C LYS A 127 8.03 3.10 -7.89
N VAL A 128 7.45 2.20 -7.14
CA VAL A 128 6.01 1.88 -7.21
C VAL A 128 5.17 2.95 -6.53
N GLN A 129 5.62 3.48 -5.40
CA GLN A 129 4.91 4.53 -4.66
C GLN A 129 4.89 5.89 -5.38
N GLU A 130 5.84 6.13 -6.28
CA GLU A 130 5.90 7.34 -7.13
C GLU A 130 4.86 7.36 -8.27
N LYS A 131 4.18 6.26 -8.53
CA LYS A 131 3.18 6.12 -9.61
C LYS A 131 1.78 6.49 -9.14
#